data_9bbe4add4810c4c07dde837c03cc3f7d
#
_entry.id   9bbe4add4810c4c07dde837c03cc3f7d
#
_cell.length_a   1.000
_cell.length_b   1.000
_cell.length_c   1.000
_cell.angle_alpha   90.00
_cell.angle_beta   90.00
_cell.angle_gamma   90.00
#
_symmetry.space_group_name_H-M   'P 1'
#
loop_
_entity.id
_entity.type
_entity.pdbx_description
1 polymer ?
#
loop_
_entity_poly.entity_id
_entity_poly.type
_entity_poly.pdbx_seq_one_letter_code
_entity_poly.pdbx_strand_id
1 'polypeptide(L)'
;KFLTISGTPTPQHAEEESMNRWFNVTLKEGRNREVRRLWESQGVQVSRLIRVKYGPIELQKRLPQGAWVELGLEDVNALRNHVQLPDETQTMVNVRQGKLDHARLSRMRRSVKKHKVRKQQGLNKRAGRPAKRK
;
A
#
# COMPACT_ATOMS: atom_id res chain seq x y z
N LYS A 1 -14.77 14.21 -10.68
CA LYS A 1 -15.67 13.15 -11.20
C LYS A 1 -14.87 11.88 -11.44
N PHE A 2 -15.40 10.71 -11.06
CA PHE A 2 -14.78 9.42 -11.40
C PHE A 2 -14.83 9.19 -12.92
N LEU A 3 -13.75 8.64 -13.49
CA LEU A 3 -13.73 8.17 -14.89
C LEU A 3 -14.44 6.83 -14.99
N THR A 4 -14.12 5.91 -14.10
CA THR A 4 -14.76 4.60 -14.02
C THR A 4 -14.99 4.20 -12.57
N ILE A 5 -16.08 3.49 -12.34
CA ILE A 5 -16.40 2.85 -11.07
C ILE A 5 -16.84 1.42 -11.39
N SER A 6 -16.20 0.44 -10.80
CA SER A 6 -16.60 -0.96 -10.88
C SER A 6 -16.60 -1.61 -9.50
N GLY A 7 -17.66 -2.34 -9.18
CA GLY A 7 -17.68 -3.19 -8.00
C GLY A 7 -16.69 -4.33 -8.17
N THR A 8 -15.95 -4.67 -7.11
CA THR A 8 -15.17 -5.90 -7.08
C THR A 8 -16.09 -7.06 -6.69
N PRO A 9 -15.96 -8.23 -7.34
CA PRO A 9 -16.68 -9.41 -6.87
C PRO A 9 -16.38 -9.64 -5.39
N THR A 10 -17.43 -9.75 -4.59
CA THR A 10 -17.27 -10.17 -3.20
C THR A 10 -16.81 -11.62 -3.21
N PRO A 11 -15.74 -12.01 -2.49
CA PRO A 11 -15.36 -13.40 -2.37
C PRO A 11 -16.56 -14.21 -1.90
N GLN A 12 -16.83 -15.38 -2.50
CA GLN A 12 -17.99 -16.23 -2.22
C GLN A 12 -18.13 -16.67 -0.74
N HIS A 13 -17.09 -16.46 0.06
CA HIS A 13 -17.06 -16.73 1.50
C HIS A 13 -17.08 -15.47 2.38
N ALA A 14 -17.25 -14.28 1.82
CA ALA A 14 -17.54 -13.10 2.62
C ALA A 14 -19.03 -13.15 2.95
N GLU A 15 -19.32 -13.72 4.09
CA GLU A 15 -20.66 -13.84 4.67
C GLU A 15 -21.44 -12.53 4.54
N GLU A 16 -22.73 -12.63 4.37
CA GLU A 16 -23.71 -11.56 4.11
C GLU A 16 -23.70 -10.42 5.13
N GLU A 17 -22.94 -10.52 6.20
CA GLU A 17 -22.83 -9.55 7.29
C GLU A 17 -21.79 -8.42 7.06
N SER A 18 -20.95 -8.48 6.03
CA SER A 18 -19.99 -7.40 5.82
C SER A 18 -20.66 -6.18 5.20
N MET A 19 -20.90 -5.15 6.01
CA MET A 19 -21.40 -3.84 5.55
C MET A 19 -20.41 -3.12 4.61
N ASN A 20 -19.16 -3.59 4.48
CA ASN A 20 -18.15 -2.98 3.64
C ASN A 20 -18.14 -3.60 2.24
N ARG A 21 -18.32 -2.77 1.23
CA ARG A 21 -18.19 -3.15 -0.18
C ARG A 21 -16.93 -2.55 -0.79
N TRP A 22 -16.29 -3.29 -1.69
CA TRP A 22 -15.12 -2.84 -2.41
C TRP A 22 -15.47 -2.35 -3.80
N PHE A 23 -14.86 -1.23 -4.18
CA PHE A 23 -15.00 -0.63 -5.50
C PHE A 23 -13.63 -0.28 -6.06
N ASN A 24 -13.39 -0.57 -7.33
CA ASN A 24 -12.28 -0.01 -8.08
C ASN A 24 -12.75 1.31 -8.71
N VAL A 25 -11.99 2.36 -8.47
CA VAL A 25 -12.29 3.69 -9.00
C VAL A 25 -11.08 4.24 -9.73
N THR A 26 -11.29 4.85 -10.88
CA THR A 26 -10.24 5.50 -11.66
C THR A 26 -10.52 7.00 -11.72
N LEU A 27 -9.50 7.80 -11.48
CA LEU A 27 -9.50 9.25 -11.55
C LEU A 27 -8.41 9.73 -12.51
N LYS A 28 -8.65 10.80 -13.22
CA LYS A 28 -7.64 11.47 -14.04
C LYS A 28 -6.82 12.47 -13.21
N GLU A 29 -7.44 13.09 -12.22
CA GLU A 29 -6.84 14.07 -11.34
C GLU A 29 -6.43 13.42 -10.01
N GLY A 30 -5.53 14.06 -9.27
CA GLY A 30 -5.05 13.57 -7.98
C GLY A 30 -5.20 14.62 -6.88
N ARG A 31 -6.36 15.29 -6.79
CA ARG A 31 -6.61 16.31 -5.77
C ARG A 31 -6.58 15.72 -4.37
N ASN A 32 -6.26 16.55 -3.39
CA ASN A 32 -6.21 16.10 -1.99
C ASN A 32 -7.54 15.45 -1.58
N ARG A 33 -7.47 14.22 -1.07
CA ARG A 33 -8.60 13.42 -0.60
C ARG A 33 -9.75 13.28 -1.62
N GLU A 34 -9.48 13.38 -2.92
CA GLU A 34 -10.50 13.47 -3.97
C GLU A 34 -11.47 12.27 -3.94
N VAL A 35 -10.97 11.03 -3.86
CA VAL A 35 -11.82 9.84 -3.79
C VAL A 35 -12.75 9.92 -2.58
N ARG A 36 -12.22 10.26 -1.40
CA ARG A 36 -13.03 10.34 -0.17
C ARG A 36 -14.10 11.42 -0.29
N ARG A 37 -13.72 12.61 -0.78
CA ARG A 37 -14.66 13.73 -0.97
C ARG A 37 -15.78 13.41 -1.97
N LEU A 38 -15.47 12.67 -3.03
CA LEU A 38 -16.46 12.26 -4.02
C LEU A 38 -17.47 11.25 -3.43
N TRP A 39 -17.04 10.30 -2.62
CA TRP A 39 -17.94 9.38 -1.94
C TRP A 39 -18.71 10.06 -0.81
N GLU A 40 -18.06 10.93 -0.04
CA GLU A 40 -18.69 11.73 1.02
C GLU A 40 -19.81 12.63 0.46
N SER A 41 -19.65 13.19 -0.75
CA SER A 41 -20.71 13.97 -1.42
C SER A 41 -21.95 13.15 -1.81
N GLN A 42 -21.84 11.82 -1.82
CA GLN A 42 -22.96 10.90 -2.04
C GLN A 42 -23.46 10.27 -0.72
N GLY A 43 -23.06 10.82 0.42
CA GLY A 43 -23.43 10.29 1.74
C GLY A 43 -22.73 8.98 2.13
N VAL A 44 -21.69 8.57 1.41
CA VAL A 44 -20.96 7.32 1.66
C VAL A 44 -19.59 7.59 2.29
N GLN A 45 -19.32 6.96 3.41
CA GLN A 45 -18.03 7.08 4.09
C GLN A 45 -17.04 5.99 3.62
N VAL A 46 -15.84 6.40 3.21
CA VAL A 46 -14.76 5.50 2.80
C VAL A 46 -13.97 5.05 4.03
N SER A 47 -14.16 3.80 4.46
CA SER A 47 -13.43 3.19 5.57
C SER A 47 -11.95 2.94 5.20
N ARG A 48 -11.70 2.31 4.05
CA ARG A 48 -10.35 1.97 3.58
C ARG A 48 -10.15 2.38 2.12
N LEU A 49 -9.01 2.99 1.83
CA LEU A 49 -8.62 3.38 0.48
C LEU A 49 -7.21 2.88 0.20
N ILE A 50 -7.04 2.20 -0.93
CA ILE A 50 -5.75 1.66 -1.37
C ILE A 50 -5.54 2.08 -2.82
N ARG A 51 -4.39 2.69 -3.13
CA ARG A 51 -4.00 2.92 -4.51
C ARG A 51 -3.37 1.64 -5.05
N VAL A 52 -3.90 1.12 -6.15
CA VAL A 52 -3.44 -0.13 -6.78
C VAL A 52 -2.69 0.10 -8.08
N LYS A 53 -2.90 1.28 -8.72
CA LYS A 53 -2.27 1.63 -9.99
C LYS A 53 -1.94 3.11 -10.05
N TYR A 54 -0.86 3.47 -10.74
CA TYR A 54 -0.48 4.85 -11.03
C TYR A 54 -0.01 4.95 -12.48
N GLY A 55 -0.79 5.62 -13.33
CA GLY A 55 -0.60 5.60 -14.78
C GLY A 55 -0.63 4.15 -15.30
N PRO A 56 0.32 3.73 -16.14
CA PRO A 56 0.40 2.36 -16.65
C PRO A 56 0.91 1.35 -15.60
N ILE A 57 1.53 1.81 -14.50
CA ILE A 57 2.23 0.96 -13.53
C ILE A 57 1.29 0.44 -12.46
N GLU A 58 1.28 -0.87 -12.27
CA GLU A 58 0.64 -1.52 -11.13
C GLU A 58 1.50 -1.44 -9.87
N LEU A 59 0.91 -0.98 -8.77
CA LEU A 59 1.63 -0.84 -7.51
C LEU A 59 1.69 -2.19 -6.78
N GLN A 60 2.88 -2.56 -6.33
CA GLN A 60 3.07 -3.81 -5.61
C GLN A 60 2.25 -3.84 -4.32
N LYS A 61 1.46 -4.90 -4.17
CA LYS A 61 0.76 -5.19 -2.92
C LYS A 61 1.79 -5.37 -1.80
N ARG A 62 1.54 -4.74 -0.65
CA ARG A 62 2.39 -4.87 0.55
C ARG A 62 3.76 -4.18 0.49
N LEU A 63 3.94 -3.20 -0.38
CA LEU A 63 5.12 -2.33 -0.31
C LEU A 63 5.04 -1.46 0.97
N PRO A 64 5.94 -1.61 1.94
CA PRO A 64 5.88 -0.82 3.16
C PRO A 64 6.21 0.65 2.89
N GLN A 65 5.73 1.54 3.73
CA GLN A 65 6.07 2.96 3.65
C GLN A 65 7.59 3.17 3.74
N GLY A 66 8.14 3.97 2.82
CA GLY A 66 9.57 4.24 2.71
C GLY A 66 10.39 3.08 2.10
N ALA A 67 9.75 2.00 1.63
CA ALA A 67 10.39 1.01 0.79
C ALA A 67 10.19 1.37 -0.68
N TRP A 68 11.12 0.94 -1.50
CA TRP A 68 11.09 1.09 -2.95
C TRP A 68 11.47 -0.23 -3.61
N VAL A 69 11.08 -0.39 -4.85
CA VAL A 69 11.51 -1.49 -5.71
C VAL A 69 11.83 -0.92 -7.08
N GLU A 70 12.78 -1.53 -7.75
CA GLU A 70 13.10 -1.21 -9.11
C GLU A 70 12.04 -1.81 -10.06
N LEU A 71 11.70 -1.08 -11.10
CA LEU A 71 10.76 -1.54 -12.12
C LEU A 71 11.46 -2.51 -13.08
N GLY A 72 10.74 -3.52 -13.53
CA GLY A 72 11.20 -4.41 -14.57
C GLY A 72 11.22 -3.72 -15.95
N LEU A 73 11.87 -4.37 -16.93
CA LEU A 73 11.98 -3.84 -18.29
C LEU A 73 10.60 -3.57 -18.92
N GLU A 74 9.64 -4.46 -18.67
CA GLU A 74 8.26 -4.32 -19.18
C GLU A 74 7.58 -3.06 -18.64
N ASP A 75 7.69 -2.82 -17.32
CA ASP A 75 7.11 -1.63 -16.68
C ASP A 75 7.80 -0.34 -17.17
N VAL A 76 9.14 -0.39 -17.35
CA VAL A 76 9.90 0.74 -17.89
C VAL A 76 9.45 1.04 -19.33
N ASN A 77 9.30 0.02 -20.17
CA ASN A 77 8.86 0.21 -21.55
C ASN A 77 7.40 0.70 -21.61
N ALA A 78 6.53 0.23 -20.71
CA ALA A 78 5.17 0.77 -20.60
C ALA A 78 5.16 2.27 -20.30
N LEU A 79 6.07 2.76 -19.43
CA LEU A 79 6.24 4.19 -19.17
C LEU A 79 6.82 4.94 -20.37
N ARG A 80 7.85 4.38 -21.02
CA ARG A 80 8.47 4.98 -22.21
C ARG A 80 7.48 5.14 -23.35
N ASN A 81 6.68 4.11 -23.62
CA ASN A 81 5.64 4.13 -24.63
C ASN A 81 4.55 5.18 -24.32
N HIS A 82 4.21 5.34 -23.04
CA HIS A 82 3.24 6.36 -22.62
C HIS A 82 3.70 7.80 -22.94
N VAL A 83 5.00 8.04 -23.01
CA VAL A 83 5.61 9.33 -23.37
C VAL A 83 6.25 9.33 -24.75
N GLN A 84 5.92 8.33 -25.58
CA GLN A 84 6.38 8.19 -26.97
C GLN A 84 7.91 8.08 -27.12
N LEU A 85 8.58 7.49 -26.14
CA LEU A 85 9.99 7.14 -26.22
C LEU A 85 10.17 5.72 -26.76
N PRO A 86 11.26 5.41 -27.48
CA PRO A 86 11.56 4.08 -27.96
C PRO A 86 11.78 3.11 -26.78
N ASP A 87 11.50 1.82 -27.02
CA ASP A 87 11.69 0.79 -26.01
C ASP A 87 13.16 0.63 -25.62
N GLU A 88 13.38 0.32 -24.35
CA GLU A 88 14.67 -0.10 -23.83
C GLU A 88 14.86 -1.59 -24.07
N THR A 89 16.03 -2.00 -24.52
CA THR A 89 16.33 -3.41 -24.83
C THR A 89 17.13 -4.10 -23.73
N GLN A 90 17.75 -3.33 -22.83
CA GLN A 90 18.62 -3.87 -21.79
C GLN A 90 18.17 -3.41 -20.41
N THR A 91 18.32 -4.29 -19.44
CA THR A 91 18.13 -3.96 -18.03
C THR A 91 19.19 -4.63 -17.17
N MET A 92 19.71 -3.91 -16.19
CA MET A 92 20.58 -4.45 -15.16
C MET A 92 19.79 -4.89 -13.92
N VAL A 93 18.47 -4.67 -13.93
CA VAL A 93 17.61 -4.93 -12.77
C VAL A 93 17.24 -6.41 -12.70
N ASN A 94 17.62 -7.06 -11.62
CA ASN A 94 17.12 -8.41 -11.32
C ASN A 94 15.85 -8.33 -10.46
N VAL A 95 14.70 -8.33 -11.12
CA VAL A 95 13.38 -8.21 -10.48
C VAL A 95 13.12 -9.32 -9.45
N ARG A 96 13.64 -10.54 -9.66
CA ARG A 96 13.49 -11.64 -8.72
C ARG A 96 14.28 -11.38 -7.43
N GLN A 97 15.52 -10.92 -7.56
CA GLN A 97 16.36 -10.56 -6.42
C GLN A 97 15.77 -9.38 -5.65
N GLY A 98 15.32 -8.32 -6.34
CA GLY A 98 14.67 -7.17 -5.71
C GLY A 98 13.43 -7.56 -4.89
N LYS A 99 12.60 -8.51 -5.37
CA LYS A 99 11.45 -9.02 -4.61
C LYS A 99 11.87 -9.78 -3.34
N LEU A 100 12.94 -10.58 -3.40
CA LEU A 100 13.47 -11.32 -2.25
C LEU A 100 14.06 -10.36 -1.20
N ASP A 101 14.84 -9.38 -1.64
CA ASP A 101 15.44 -8.38 -0.75
C ASP A 101 14.37 -7.53 -0.07
N HIS A 102 13.33 -7.14 -0.82
CA HIS A 102 12.18 -6.44 -0.27
C HIS A 102 11.45 -7.25 0.80
N ALA A 103 11.23 -8.55 0.57
CA ALA A 103 10.60 -9.44 1.55
C ALA A 103 11.47 -9.59 2.81
N ARG A 104 12.80 -9.63 2.65
CA ARG A 104 13.78 -9.68 3.75
C ARG A 104 13.76 -8.39 4.56
N LEU A 105 13.83 -7.23 3.91
CA LEU A 105 13.74 -5.91 4.53
C LEU A 105 12.43 -5.71 5.30
N SER A 106 11.32 -6.14 4.73
CA SER A 106 10.00 -6.06 5.38
C SER A 106 9.92 -6.91 6.66
N ARG A 107 10.56 -8.09 6.67
CA ARG A 107 10.69 -8.93 7.87
C ARG A 107 11.53 -8.27 8.94
N MET A 108 12.70 -7.72 8.58
CA MET A 108 13.59 -7.01 9.50
C MET A 108 12.89 -5.79 10.13
N ARG A 109 12.21 -4.97 9.34
CA ARG A 109 11.48 -3.79 9.85
C ARG A 109 10.38 -4.16 10.84
N ARG A 110 9.63 -5.24 10.57
CA ARG A 110 8.62 -5.76 11.50
C ARG A 110 9.22 -6.22 12.82
N SER A 111 10.36 -6.91 12.75
CA SER A 111 11.12 -7.36 13.93
C SER A 111 11.58 -6.18 14.78
N VAL A 112 12.20 -5.17 14.17
CA VAL A 112 12.67 -3.95 14.85
C VAL A 112 11.50 -3.18 15.48
N LYS A 113 10.39 -3.02 14.76
CA LYS A 113 9.19 -2.37 15.29
C LYS A 113 8.64 -3.11 16.51
N LYS A 114 8.53 -4.43 16.43
CA LYS A 114 8.09 -5.28 17.55
C LYS A 114 9.01 -5.16 18.78
N HIS A 115 10.33 -5.11 18.55
CA HIS A 115 11.31 -4.93 19.61
C HIS A 115 11.19 -3.56 20.28
N LYS A 116 11.04 -2.47 19.50
CA LYS A 116 10.83 -1.12 20.03
C LYS A 116 9.59 -1.02 20.92
N VAL A 117 8.45 -1.57 20.46
CA VAL A 117 7.21 -1.59 21.23
C VAL A 117 7.37 -2.36 22.52
N ARG A 118 8.03 -3.55 22.48
CA ARG A 118 8.27 -4.37 23.67
C ARG A 118 9.19 -3.68 24.69
N LYS A 119 10.23 -2.98 24.21
CA LYS A 119 11.13 -2.17 25.06
C LYS A 119 10.37 -1.04 25.74
N GLN A 120 9.49 -0.34 25.01
CA GLN A 120 8.70 0.77 25.55
C GLN A 120 7.67 0.31 26.59
N GLN A 121 7.01 -0.83 26.36
CA GLN A 121 6.11 -1.45 27.32
C GLN A 121 6.85 -1.93 28.59
N GLY A 122 8.08 -2.43 28.45
CA GLY A 122 8.94 -2.83 29.56
C GLY A 122 9.37 -1.63 30.42
N LEU A 123 9.67 -0.50 29.82
CA LEU A 123 9.98 0.75 30.52
C LEU A 123 8.78 1.30 31.30
N ASN A 124 7.60 1.31 30.68
CA ASN A 124 6.37 1.76 31.36
C ASN A 124 5.98 0.87 32.55
N LYS A 125 6.20 -0.44 32.46
CA LYS A 125 5.99 -1.36 33.57
C LYS A 125 6.97 -1.15 34.74
N ARG A 126 8.21 -0.68 34.47
CA ARG A 126 9.20 -0.36 35.52
C ARG A 126 8.90 0.97 36.19
N ALA A 127 8.44 1.98 35.42
CA ALA A 127 8.08 3.30 35.93
C ALA A 127 6.82 3.27 36.85
N GLY A 128 5.91 2.30 36.63
CA GLY A 128 4.69 2.16 37.42
C GLY A 128 4.80 1.28 38.68
N ARG A 129 6.01 0.81 39.07
CA ARG A 129 6.17 0.08 40.32
C ARG A 129 6.40 1.07 41.48
N PRO A 130 5.50 1.09 42.49
CA PRO A 130 5.71 1.93 43.67
C PRO A 130 7.00 1.46 44.38
N ALA A 131 7.79 2.43 44.81
CA ALA A 131 8.96 2.17 45.63
C ALA A 131 8.55 1.42 46.88
N LYS A 132 9.13 0.25 47.14
CA LYS A 132 8.94 -0.45 48.40
C LYS A 132 9.43 0.48 49.51
N ARG A 133 8.53 1.00 50.33
CA ARG A 133 8.86 1.64 51.59
C ARG A 133 9.57 0.60 52.48
N LYS A 134 10.79 0.92 52.91
CA LYS A 134 11.48 0.24 54.00
C LYS A 134 10.87 0.65 55.33
#